data_2b41395a9523ed106cb68aa8ffc09a70
#
_entry.id   2b41395a9523ed106cb68aa8ffc09a70
#
_cell.length_a   1.000
_cell.length_b   1.000
_cell.length_c   1.000
_cell.angle_alpha   90.00
_cell.angle_beta   90.00
_cell.angle_gamma   90.00
#
_symmetry.space_group_name_H-M   'P 1'
#
loop_
_entity.id
_entity.type
_entity.pdbx_description
1 polymer ?
#
loop_
_entity_poly.entity_id
_entity_poly.type
_entity_poly.pdbx_seq_one_letter_code
_entity_poly.pdbx_strand_id
1 'polypeptide(L)'
;GEDFDEAPIHQVIISRPFRMGITEITNAQYESFRPEHRALRGKNGVSLEDDEAVVNVSYSDAVAFCEWLSRKEGKNYRLPTEAEWEYACRAGTYTLFSTGDGLPAVYHRNQKVVRDFDPVSLKVAQTPPNTFGLYDMHGNVEEWCLDWYAPYSAEKQKDPAGPLTGEFRVTRGGSHHTPEKYLRSANRLAMLPEDKHSQTGFRIVEADTRLNVSGTSAPVPFNQKSVENTSIKWKKVSAITPMFLPPIPFVVRPVCDSNTPFYLHNHQPAVTWCDNGDLLAIWFSANEENGRGMVVLGSRLRAGHTDW
;
A
#
# COMPACT_ATOMS: atom_id res chain seq x y z
N GLY A 1 16.61 2.40 0.93
CA GLY A 1 15.46 2.15 0.10
C GLY A 1 15.51 3.00 -1.16
N GLU A 2 14.85 2.55 -2.17
CA GLU A 2 14.75 3.28 -3.45
C GLU A 2 13.49 4.15 -3.48
N ASP A 3 12.56 3.91 -2.57
CA ASP A 3 11.33 4.68 -2.46
C ASP A 3 11.33 5.57 -1.21
N PHE A 4 10.59 6.67 -1.25
CA PHE A 4 10.60 7.68 -0.19
C PHE A 4 10.09 7.14 1.17
N ASP A 5 9.19 6.18 1.16
CA ASP A 5 8.58 5.60 2.36
C ASP A 5 9.37 4.42 2.96
N GLU A 6 10.43 3.99 2.27
CA GLU A 6 11.40 3.02 2.77
C GLU A 6 12.50 3.67 3.64
N ALA A 7 12.52 4.98 3.72
CA ALA A 7 13.48 5.78 4.47
C ALA A 7 12.85 6.40 5.73
N PRO A 8 13.65 6.69 6.77
CA PRO A 8 15.07 6.37 6.91
C PRO A 8 15.33 4.90 7.23
N ILE A 9 16.48 4.38 6.75
CA ILE A 9 16.94 3.04 7.16
C ILE A 9 17.29 3.10 8.64
N HIS A 10 16.76 2.17 9.43
CA HIS A 10 16.96 2.11 10.85
C HIS A 10 17.15 0.67 11.34
N GLN A 11 17.70 0.52 12.54
CA GLN A 11 17.90 -0.79 13.12
C GLN A 11 16.64 -1.29 13.83
N VAL A 12 16.18 -2.48 13.45
CA VAL A 12 15.09 -3.19 14.13
C VAL A 12 15.62 -4.44 14.80
N ILE A 13 15.17 -4.69 16.03
CA ILE A 13 15.43 -5.93 16.77
C ILE A 13 14.11 -6.67 16.94
N ILE A 14 14.02 -7.87 16.38
CA ILE A 14 12.97 -8.82 16.68
C ILE A 14 13.49 -9.72 17.81
N SER A 15 13.00 -9.50 19.03
CA SER A 15 13.56 -10.12 20.24
C SER A 15 12.84 -11.40 20.66
N ARG A 16 11.73 -11.74 20.01
CA ARG A 16 10.90 -12.89 20.34
C ARG A 16 10.80 -13.85 19.15
N PRO A 17 10.85 -15.14 19.39
CA PRO A 17 10.65 -16.11 18.33
C PRO A 17 9.19 -16.07 17.87
N PHE A 18 8.99 -16.26 16.58
CA PHE A 18 7.69 -16.46 15.96
C PHE A 18 7.78 -17.56 14.90
N ARG A 19 6.66 -18.18 14.58
CA ARG A 19 6.52 -19.08 13.43
C ARG A 19 5.66 -18.40 12.40
N MET A 20 6.05 -18.43 11.16
CA MET A 20 5.31 -17.84 10.05
C MET A 20 4.79 -18.93 9.11
N GLY A 21 3.59 -18.75 8.59
CA GLY A 21 3.06 -19.58 7.51
C GLY A 21 4.04 -19.61 6.33
N ILE A 22 4.36 -20.80 5.86
CA ILE A 22 5.35 -20.98 4.77
C ILE A 22 4.84 -20.41 3.45
N THR A 23 3.53 -20.29 3.30
CA THR A 23 2.81 -19.68 2.18
C THR A 23 1.78 -18.70 2.71
N GLU A 24 1.13 -17.98 1.81
CA GLU A 24 -0.12 -17.27 2.07
C GLU A 24 -1.23 -18.26 2.46
N ILE A 25 -2.29 -17.76 3.06
CA ILE A 25 -3.51 -18.53 3.34
C ILE A 25 -4.21 -18.86 2.02
N THR A 26 -4.55 -20.15 1.84
CA THR A 26 -5.23 -20.61 0.63
C THR A 26 -6.75 -20.50 0.73
N ASN A 27 -7.43 -20.60 -0.43
CA ASN A 27 -8.89 -20.65 -0.50
C ASN A 27 -9.47 -21.73 0.40
N ALA A 28 -8.96 -22.97 0.33
CA ALA A 28 -9.47 -24.07 1.14
C ALA A 28 -9.33 -23.80 2.65
N GLN A 29 -8.20 -23.20 3.06
CA GLN A 29 -7.97 -22.84 4.45
C GLN A 29 -8.93 -21.73 4.91
N TYR A 30 -9.09 -20.68 4.13
CA TYR A 30 -9.96 -19.56 4.47
C TYR A 30 -11.45 -19.95 4.48
N GLU A 31 -11.87 -20.76 3.53
CA GLU A 31 -13.26 -21.26 3.44
C GLU A 31 -13.63 -22.22 4.58
N SER A 32 -12.66 -22.83 5.27
CA SER A 32 -12.91 -23.54 6.53
C SER A 32 -13.41 -22.61 7.65
N PHE A 33 -13.10 -21.33 7.57
CA PHE A 33 -13.59 -20.27 8.45
C PHE A 33 -14.86 -19.63 7.91
N ARG A 34 -14.88 -19.30 6.61
CA ARG A 34 -15.97 -18.57 5.97
C ARG A 34 -16.33 -19.22 4.63
N PRO A 35 -17.18 -20.29 4.67
CA PRO A 35 -17.53 -21.06 3.46
C PRO A 35 -18.14 -20.23 2.32
N GLU A 36 -18.85 -19.16 2.64
CA GLU A 36 -19.47 -18.26 1.68
C GLU A 36 -18.47 -17.52 0.81
N HIS A 37 -17.21 -17.42 1.23
CA HIS A 37 -16.13 -16.79 0.44
C HIS A 37 -15.90 -17.51 -0.89
N ARG A 38 -16.28 -18.78 -0.98
CA ARG A 38 -16.20 -19.59 -2.21
C ARG A 38 -16.90 -18.91 -3.41
N ALA A 39 -17.91 -18.09 -3.15
CA ALA A 39 -18.61 -17.34 -4.19
C ALA A 39 -17.74 -16.25 -4.86
N LEU A 40 -16.60 -15.92 -4.29
CA LEU A 40 -15.65 -14.95 -4.84
C LEU A 40 -14.52 -15.58 -5.66
N ARG A 41 -14.43 -16.92 -5.70
CA ARG A 41 -13.43 -17.63 -6.51
C ARG A 41 -13.56 -17.28 -7.99
N GLY A 42 -12.43 -17.09 -8.65
CA GLY A 42 -12.39 -16.74 -10.07
C GLY A 42 -12.86 -15.33 -10.40
N LYS A 43 -13.26 -14.54 -9.40
CA LYS A 43 -13.56 -13.13 -9.61
C LYS A 43 -12.32 -12.41 -10.13
N ASN A 44 -12.49 -11.64 -11.20
CA ASN A 44 -11.38 -10.99 -11.93
C ASN A 44 -10.33 -11.98 -12.50
N GLY A 45 -10.71 -13.25 -12.74
CA GLY A 45 -9.84 -14.24 -13.35
C GLY A 45 -8.76 -14.84 -12.45
N VAL A 46 -8.82 -14.66 -11.13
CA VAL A 46 -7.81 -15.11 -10.18
C VAL A 46 -8.40 -15.93 -9.02
N SER A 47 -7.55 -16.68 -8.32
CA SER A 47 -7.90 -17.39 -7.07
C SER A 47 -9.09 -18.35 -7.25
N LEU A 48 -8.97 -19.29 -8.18
CA LEU A 48 -10.03 -20.25 -8.52
C LEU A 48 -9.94 -21.55 -7.71
N GLU A 49 -8.70 -22.07 -7.53
CA GLU A 49 -8.48 -23.41 -7.00
C GLU A 49 -8.28 -23.42 -5.48
N ASP A 50 -8.38 -24.60 -4.87
CA ASP A 50 -8.27 -24.81 -3.41
C ASP A 50 -6.89 -24.38 -2.85
N ASP A 51 -5.82 -24.60 -3.63
CA ASP A 51 -4.44 -24.34 -3.27
C ASP A 51 -3.91 -22.98 -3.80
N GLU A 52 -4.79 -22.12 -4.25
CA GLU A 52 -4.46 -20.74 -4.58
C GLU A 52 -4.64 -19.82 -3.38
N ALA A 53 -3.82 -18.77 -3.33
CA ALA A 53 -3.91 -17.75 -2.28
C ALA A 53 -5.31 -17.11 -2.28
N VAL A 54 -5.90 -16.99 -1.09
CA VAL A 54 -7.15 -16.28 -0.92
C VAL A 54 -6.95 -14.79 -1.16
N VAL A 55 -7.86 -14.19 -1.92
CA VAL A 55 -7.89 -12.75 -2.21
C VAL A 55 -9.28 -12.18 -1.98
N ASN A 56 -9.49 -10.90 -2.21
CA ASN A 56 -10.74 -10.21 -1.92
C ASN A 56 -11.10 -10.25 -0.42
N VAL A 57 -10.10 -10.24 0.44
CA VAL A 57 -10.20 -10.19 1.90
C VAL A 57 -9.70 -8.84 2.41
N SER A 58 -10.46 -8.21 3.31
CA SER A 58 -10.04 -7.00 3.99
C SER A 58 -9.08 -7.33 5.14
N TYR A 59 -8.43 -6.30 5.68
CA TYR A 59 -7.65 -6.44 6.92
C TYR A 59 -8.49 -7.04 8.06
N SER A 60 -9.71 -6.53 8.24
CA SER A 60 -10.64 -7.02 9.27
C SER A 60 -11.01 -8.48 9.05
N ASP A 61 -11.19 -8.92 7.80
CA ASP A 61 -11.43 -10.32 7.46
C ASP A 61 -10.24 -11.22 7.82
N ALA A 62 -9.02 -10.77 7.53
CA ALA A 62 -7.78 -11.49 7.84
C ALA A 62 -7.56 -11.61 9.36
N VAL A 63 -7.82 -10.54 10.13
CA VAL A 63 -7.78 -10.56 11.59
C VAL A 63 -8.80 -11.52 12.15
N ALA A 64 -10.05 -11.50 11.66
CA ALA A 64 -11.11 -12.40 12.12
C ALA A 64 -10.76 -13.88 11.85
N PHE A 65 -10.11 -14.18 10.73
CA PHE A 65 -9.56 -15.51 10.45
C PHE A 65 -8.54 -15.93 11.51
N CYS A 66 -7.57 -15.05 11.81
CA CYS A 66 -6.54 -15.32 12.83
C CYS A 66 -7.16 -15.60 14.21
N GLU A 67 -8.16 -14.80 14.61
CA GLU A 67 -8.88 -14.99 15.87
C GLU A 67 -9.66 -16.31 15.91
N TRP A 68 -10.34 -16.67 14.79
CA TRP A 68 -11.04 -17.95 14.69
C TRP A 68 -10.06 -19.12 14.81
N LEU A 69 -8.93 -19.07 14.08
CA LEU A 69 -7.93 -20.13 14.13
C LEU A 69 -7.30 -20.24 15.52
N SER A 70 -7.06 -19.11 16.18
CA SER A 70 -6.54 -19.08 17.56
C SER A 70 -7.47 -19.79 18.54
N ARG A 71 -8.77 -19.52 18.46
CA ARG A 71 -9.78 -20.20 19.28
C ARG A 71 -9.86 -21.70 18.97
N LYS A 72 -9.77 -22.06 17.67
CA LYS A 72 -9.87 -23.45 17.21
C LYS A 72 -8.70 -24.31 17.70
N GLU A 73 -7.49 -23.76 17.68
CA GLU A 73 -6.26 -24.51 17.96
C GLU A 73 -5.68 -24.27 19.36
N GLY A 74 -6.22 -23.32 20.12
CA GLY A 74 -5.71 -22.95 21.44
C GLY A 74 -4.33 -22.28 21.40
N LYS A 75 -4.01 -21.60 20.30
CA LYS A 75 -2.76 -20.91 20.06
C LYS A 75 -3.00 -19.45 19.75
N ASN A 76 -1.92 -18.65 19.67
CA ASN A 76 -2.01 -17.24 19.32
C ASN A 76 -1.57 -17.03 17.85
N TYR A 77 -2.55 -16.88 16.98
CA TYR A 77 -2.34 -16.51 15.58
C TYR A 77 -2.71 -15.05 15.36
N ARG A 78 -1.93 -14.36 14.56
CA ARG A 78 -2.16 -12.98 14.13
C ARG A 78 -1.52 -12.73 12.76
N LEU A 79 -1.78 -11.57 12.18
CA LEU A 79 -0.99 -11.07 11.07
C LEU A 79 0.45 -10.79 11.54
N PRO A 80 1.46 -10.93 10.66
CA PRO A 80 2.82 -10.50 10.97
C PRO A 80 2.84 -8.98 11.20
N THR A 81 3.74 -8.50 12.06
CA THR A 81 4.11 -7.09 12.00
C THR A 81 4.87 -6.83 10.70
N GLU A 82 4.88 -5.59 10.25
CA GLU A 82 5.65 -5.21 9.07
C GLU A 82 7.13 -5.60 9.19
N ALA A 83 7.71 -5.40 10.37
CA ALA A 83 9.08 -5.76 10.65
C ALA A 83 9.33 -7.28 10.64
N GLU A 84 8.41 -8.08 11.19
CA GLU A 84 8.49 -9.55 11.11
C GLU A 84 8.40 -10.04 9.67
N TRP A 85 7.50 -9.41 8.88
CA TRP A 85 7.34 -9.75 7.47
C TRP A 85 8.63 -9.46 6.68
N GLU A 86 9.21 -8.27 6.82
CA GLU A 86 10.44 -7.91 6.11
C GLU A 86 11.63 -8.74 6.55
N TYR A 87 11.78 -9.00 7.85
CA TYR A 87 12.80 -9.90 8.37
C TYR A 87 12.69 -11.31 7.74
N ALA A 88 11.48 -11.83 7.70
CA ALA A 88 11.21 -13.15 7.12
C ALA A 88 11.42 -13.16 5.60
N CYS A 89 11.03 -12.12 4.89
CA CYS A 89 11.26 -11.94 3.46
C CYS A 89 12.76 -11.92 3.14
N ARG A 90 13.52 -11.11 3.84
CA ARG A 90 14.99 -11.00 3.66
C ARG A 90 15.73 -12.28 3.97
N ALA A 91 15.29 -13.03 4.95
CA ALA A 91 15.88 -14.31 5.35
C ALA A 91 17.42 -14.29 5.45
N GLY A 92 17.96 -13.20 6.04
CA GLY A 92 19.39 -12.98 6.23
C GLY A 92 20.10 -12.18 5.13
N THR A 93 19.40 -11.77 4.06
CA THR A 93 20.00 -10.93 3.02
C THR A 93 19.85 -9.44 3.30
N TYR A 94 20.73 -8.64 2.69
CA TYR A 94 20.69 -7.17 2.69
C TYR A 94 20.46 -6.58 1.30
N THR A 95 20.26 -7.45 0.30
CA THR A 95 20.05 -7.14 -1.10
C THR A 95 18.63 -6.64 -1.36
N LEU A 96 18.32 -6.24 -2.59
CA LEU A 96 16.99 -5.78 -2.99
C LEU A 96 15.91 -6.87 -2.78
N PHE A 97 16.27 -8.12 -3.10
CA PHE A 97 15.42 -9.29 -2.95
C PHE A 97 16.11 -10.35 -2.09
N SER A 98 15.41 -11.35 -1.61
CA SER A 98 15.99 -12.51 -0.95
C SER A 98 16.88 -13.35 -1.88
N THR A 99 16.76 -13.16 -3.19
CA THR A 99 17.54 -13.83 -4.24
C THR A 99 18.79 -13.05 -4.66
N GLY A 100 19.04 -11.86 -4.09
CA GLY A 100 20.13 -10.96 -4.48
C GLY A 100 19.60 -9.61 -4.99
N ASP A 101 20.37 -8.96 -5.88
CA ASP A 101 19.98 -7.66 -6.45
C ASP A 101 19.09 -7.78 -7.70
N GLY A 102 18.77 -8.98 -8.12
CA GLY A 102 17.84 -9.29 -9.20
C GLY A 102 16.84 -10.36 -8.80
N LEU A 103 15.65 -10.28 -9.35
CA LEU A 103 14.58 -11.23 -9.13
C LEU A 103 14.44 -12.18 -10.33
N PRO A 104 14.66 -13.51 -10.18
CA PRO A 104 14.49 -14.45 -11.27
C PRO A 104 13.09 -14.42 -11.87
N ALA A 105 12.99 -14.62 -13.19
CA ALA A 105 11.70 -14.51 -13.93
C ALA A 105 10.57 -15.43 -13.39
N VAL A 106 10.90 -16.49 -12.65
CA VAL A 106 9.90 -17.35 -12.03
C VAL A 106 9.04 -16.63 -10.98
N TYR A 107 9.56 -15.57 -10.35
CA TYR A 107 8.83 -14.80 -9.34
C TYR A 107 7.85 -13.78 -9.95
N HIS A 108 8.08 -13.35 -11.19
CA HIS A 108 7.25 -12.35 -11.87
C HIS A 108 6.73 -12.84 -13.23
N ARG A 109 6.60 -14.16 -13.40
CA ARG A 109 6.13 -14.78 -14.63
C ARG A 109 4.76 -14.29 -15.11
N ASN A 110 3.88 -13.92 -14.18
CA ASN A 110 2.53 -13.51 -14.46
C ASN A 110 2.42 -12.02 -14.85
N GLN A 111 3.47 -11.22 -14.68
CA GLN A 111 3.49 -9.80 -15.07
C GLN A 111 3.40 -9.57 -16.57
N LYS A 112 3.63 -10.59 -17.39
CA LYS A 112 3.47 -10.51 -18.85
C LYS A 112 2.02 -10.65 -19.33
N VAL A 113 1.09 -10.89 -18.42
CA VAL A 113 -0.35 -10.92 -18.71
C VAL A 113 -0.81 -9.49 -18.91
N VAL A 114 -0.94 -9.10 -20.16
CA VAL A 114 -1.13 -7.70 -20.62
C VAL A 114 -2.59 -7.27 -20.57
N ARG A 115 -3.52 -8.16 -20.19
CA ARG A 115 -4.96 -7.85 -20.14
C ARG A 115 -5.49 -8.12 -18.73
N ASP A 116 -6.18 -7.14 -18.17
CA ASP A 116 -6.76 -7.16 -16.82
C ASP A 116 -7.71 -8.33 -16.52
N PHE A 117 -8.02 -9.18 -17.49
CA PHE A 117 -8.98 -10.29 -17.38
C PHE A 117 -8.41 -11.64 -17.79
N ASP A 118 -7.13 -11.74 -18.13
CA ASP A 118 -6.55 -13.05 -18.42
C ASP A 118 -6.41 -13.84 -17.10
N PRO A 119 -6.81 -15.12 -17.07
CA PRO A 119 -6.71 -15.92 -15.88
C PRO A 119 -5.26 -16.05 -15.40
N VAL A 120 -5.02 -15.74 -14.13
CA VAL A 120 -3.72 -15.87 -13.47
C VAL A 120 -3.86 -16.85 -12.32
N SER A 121 -3.02 -17.88 -12.30
CA SER A 121 -2.96 -18.79 -11.16
C SER A 121 -2.20 -18.15 -10.00
N LEU A 122 -2.85 -18.10 -8.86
CA LEU A 122 -2.27 -17.69 -7.58
C LEU A 122 -1.89 -18.88 -6.70
N LYS A 123 -1.61 -20.03 -7.32
CA LYS A 123 -1.18 -21.24 -6.62
C LYS A 123 0.05 -20.96 -5.78
N VAL A 124 -0.05 -21.27 -4.48
CA VAL A 124 1.02 -21.02 -3.52
C VAL A 124 2.21 -21.99 -3.74
N ALA A 125 3.37 -21.62 -3.23
CA ALA A 125 4.62 -22.39 -3.31
C ALA A 125 5.08 -22.70 -4.75
N GLN A 126 4.85 -21.78 -5.69
CA GLN A 126 5.30 -21.93 -7.08
C GLN A 126 6.65 -21.24 -7.34
N THR A 127 7.15 -20.45 -6.40
CA THR A 127 8.49 -19.86 -6.44
C THR A 127 9.45 -20.69 -5.57
N PRO A 128 10.77 -20.65 -5.81
CA PRO A 128 11.71 -21.23 -4.86
C PRO A 128 11.59 -20.56 -3.49
N PRO A 129 11.67 -21.33 -2.38
CA PRO A 129 11.64 -20.75 -1.05
C PRO A 129 12.90 -19.93 -0.77
N ASN A 130 12.80 -18.93 0.08
CA ASN A 130 13.98 -18.25 0.62
C ASN A 130 14.73 -19.14 1.62
N THR A 131 15.84 -18.66 2.19
CA THR A 131 16.68 -19.46 3.10
C THR A 131 15.99 -19.83 4.42
N PHE A 132 14.86 -19.20 4.77
CA PHE A 132 14.00 -19.58 5.90
C PHE A 132 12.90 -20.59 5.50
N GLY A 133 12.84 -21.02 4.24
CA GLY A 133 11.84 -21.96 3.74
C GLY A 133 10.49 -21.32 3.41
N LEU A 134 10.42 -19.99 3.28
CA LEU A 134 9.20 -19.26 2.97
C LEU A 134 9.05 -19.04 1.47
N TYR A 135 7.87 -19.31 0.96
CA TYR A 135 7.52 -19.16 -0.45
C TYR A 135 6.81 -17.83 -0.71
N ASP A 136 6.87 -17.41 -1.97
CA ASP A 136 6.07 -16.34 -2.56
C ASP A 136 6.20 -14.97 -1.84
N MET A 137 7.36 -14.72 -1.18
CA MET A 137 7.64 -13.45 -0.49
C MET A 137 7.86 -12.27 -1.46
N HIS A 138 7.93 -12.51 -2.76
CA HIS A 138 8.12 -11.51 -3.81
C HIS A 138 7.10 -11.72 -4.92
N GLY A 139 5.90 -11.21 -4.76
CA GLY A 139 4.82 -11.35 -5.73
C GLY A 139 3.70 -12.29 -5.25
N ASN A 140 3.02 -12.94 -6.18
CA ASN A 140 1.80 -13.70 -5.99
C ASN A 140 0.65 -12.82 -5.47
N VAL A 141 0.53 -12.56 -4.18
CA VAL A 141 -0.43 -11.61 -3.62
C VAL A 141 0.25 -10.65 -2.63
N GLU A 142 -0.24 -9.43 -2.56
CA GLU A 142 0.12 -8.51 -1.47
C GLU A 142 -0.43 -9.03 -0.16
N GLU A 143 0.32 -8.87 0.91
CA GLU A 143 -0.01 -9.46 2.19
C GLU A 143 -0.26 -8.41 3.26
N TRP A 144 -1.44 -8.47 3.89
CA TRP A 144 -1.76 -7.65 5.03
C TRP A 144 -0.76 -7.85 6.18
N CYS A 145 -0.25 -6.73 6.70
CA CYS A 145 0.52 -6.67 7.95
C CYS A 145 -0.31 -6.03 9.06
N LEU A 146 0.09 -6.28 10.30
CA LEU A 146 -0.64 -5.80 11.48
C LEU A 146 -0.60 -4.28 11.62
N ASP A 147 0.49 -3.67 11.16
CA ASP A 147 0.83 -2.28 11.42
C ASP A 147 -0.10 -1.30 10.72
N TRP A 148 -0.41 -0.20 11.40
CA TRP A 148 -0.86 0.99 10.73
C TRP A 148 0.31 1.60 9.96
N TYR A 149 0.04 2.05 8.75
CA TYR A 149 1.06 2.70 7.93
C TYR A 149 1.44 4.06 8.51
N ALA A 150 2.74 4.26 8.68
CA ALA A 150 3.32 5.53 9.12
C ALA A 150 4.75 5.68 8.57
N PRO A 151 5.29 6.90 8.51
CA PRO A 151 6.70 7.12 8.22
C PRO A 151 7.59 6.40 9.24
N TYR A 152 8.73 5.91 8.78
CA TYR A 152 9.71 5.31 9.66
C TYR A 152 10.43 6.36 10.54
N SER A 153 10.80 5.96 11.75
CA SER A 153 11.71 6.71 12.60
C SER A 153 13.16 6.27 12.34
N ALA A 154 14.10 7.21 12.41
CA ALA A 154 15.53 6.90 12.35
C ALA A 154 16.05 6.17 13.59
N GLU A 155 15.28 6.15 14.67
CA GLU A 155 15.67 5.53 15.92
C GLU A 155 15.62 4.01 15.85
N LYS A 156 16.51 3.38 16.63
CA LYS A 156 16.51 1.93 16.82
C LYS A 156 15.21 1.49 17.48
N GLN A 157 14.55 0.48 16.91
CA GLN A 157 13.30 -0.06 17.41
C GLN A 157 13.44 -1.52 17.86
N LYS A 158 12.66 -1.90 18.86
CA LYS A 158 12.59 -3.29 19.35
C LYS A 158 11.15 -3.78 19.28
N ASP A 159 10.94 -4.87 18.55
CA ASP A 159 9.64 -5.49 18.30
C ASP A 159 8.57 -4.48 17.88
N PRO A 160 8.83 -3.63 16.85
CA PRO A 160 7.84 -2.63 16.45
C PRO A 160 6.60 -3.28 15.87
N ALA A 161 5.45 -2.64 16.08
CA ALA A 161 4.14 -3.04 15.54
C ALA A 161 3.35 -1.83 15.02
N GLY A 162 4.08 -0.81 14.59
CA GLY A 162 3.51 0.43 14.10
C GLY A 162 2.87 1.31 15.18
N PRO A 163 2.19 2.38 14.80
CA PRO A 163 1.46 3.25 15.71
C PRO A 163 0.14 2.60 16.18
N LEU A 164 -0.45 3.16 17.24
CA LEU A 164 -1.72 2.70 17.82
C LEU A 164 -2.90 2.89 16.89
N THR A 165 -2.88 3.95 16.11
CA THR A 165 -3.97 4.35 15.21
C THR A 165 -3.41 4.83 13.88
N GLY A 166 -4.21 4.76 12.84
CA GLY A 166 -3.88 5.24 11.50
C GLY A 166 -5.10 5.17 10.59
N GLU A 167 -4.94 5.56 9.35
CA GLU A 167 -5.98 5.50 8.33
C GLU A 167 -5.77 4.30 7.40
N PHE A 168 -4.52 3.92 7.17
CA PHE A 168 -4.13 2.85 6.24
C PHE A 168 -3.38 1.76 6.98
N ARG A 169 -3.56 0.52 6.54
CA ARG A 169 -2.77 -0.63 6.98
C ARG A 169 -1.65 -0.91 5.99
N VAL A 170 -0.55 -1.43 6.50
CA VAL A 170 0.58 -1.84 5.66
C VAL A 170 0.24 -3.11 4.91
N THR A 171 0.59 -3.16 3.62
CA THR A 171 0.72 -4.40 2.85
C THR A 171 2.13 -4.53 2.30
N ARG A 172 2.57 -5.75 2.07
CA ARG A 172 3.94 -6.09 1.69
C ARG A 172 3.97 -7.15 0.57
N GLY A 173 5.12 -7.30 -0.09
CA GLY A 173 5.41 -8.36 -1.05
C GLY A 173 5.07 -8.03 -2.50
N GLY A 174 4.10 -7.18 -2.72
CA GLY A 174 3.53 -6.96 -4.04
C GLY A 174 2.74 -8.17 -4.54
N SER A 175 2.10 -8.05 -5.68
CA SER A 175 1.20 -9.07 -6.24
C SER A 175 1.71 -9.60 -7.59
N HIS A 176 0.98 -10.54 -8.16
CA HIS A 176 1.17 -11.04 -9.53
C HIS A 176 1.13 -9.93 -10.60
N HIS A 177 0.53 -8.79 -10.29
CA HIS A 177 0.39 -7.64 -11.19
C HIS A 177 1.42 -6.52 -10.91
N THR A 178 2.20 -6.66 -9.84
CA THR A 178 3.17 -5.64 -9.42
C THR A 178 4.45 -5.72 -10.24
N PRO A 179 4.93 -4.64 -10.87
CA PRO A 179 6.22 -4.61 -11.57
C PRO A 179 7.39 -5.02 -10.68
N GLU A 180 8.40 -5.69 -11.27
CA GLU A 180 9.55 -6.26 -10.54
C GLU A 180 10.20 -5.28 -9.57
N LYS A 181 10.41 -4.03 -9.99
CA LYS A 181 11.05 -2.99 -9.17
C LYS A 181 10.33 -2.73 -7.84
N TYR A 182 9.05 -3.10 -7.70
CA TYR A 182 8.24 -2.96 -6.49
C TYR A 182 8.03 -4.28 -5.73
N LEU A 183 8.67 -5.37 -6.17
CA LEU A 183 8.68 -6.65 -5.46
C LEU A 183 9.85 -6.75 -4.46
N ARG A 184 10.57 -5.67 -4.22
CA ARG A 184 11.73 -5.63 -3.31
C ARG A 184 11.32 -5.91 -1.87
N SER A 185 12.24 -6.51 -1.09
CA SER A 185 12.00 -6.79 0.34
C SER A 185 11.62 -5.56 1.15
N ALA A 186 12.12 -4.36 0.79
CA ALA A 186 11.85 -3.12 1.49
C ALA A 186 10.54 -2.44 1.04
N ASN A 187 9.99 -2.81 -0.12
CA ASN A 187 8.85 -2.11 -0.68
C ASN A 187 7.61 -2.23 0.21
N ARG A 188 6.93 -1.11 0.39
CA ARG A 188 5.75 -0.96 1.23
C ARG A 188 4.58 -0.48 0.40
N LEU A 189 3.37 -0.82 0.83
CA LEU A 189 2.16 -0.22 0.33
C LEU A 189 1.20 0.06 1.50
N ALA A 190 0.32 1.03 1.30
CA ALA A 190 -0.70 1.42 2.26
C ALA A 190 -2.09 1.23 1.65
N MET A 191 -2.98 0.53 2.35
CA MET A 191 -4.35 0.27 1.91
C MET A 191 -5.35 0.57 3.02
N LEU A 192 -6.55 1.02 2.64
CA LEU A 192 -7.65 1.17 3.58
C LEU A 192 -8.01 -0.20 4.19
N PRO A 193 -8.28 -0.29 5.51
CA PRO A 193 -8.51 -1.55 6.19
C PRO A 193 -9.67 -2.39 5.62
N GLU A 194 -10.66 -1.73 5.03
CA GLU A 194 -11.85 -2.39 4.49
C GLU A 194 -11.77 -2.68 2.98
N ASP A 195 -10.68 -2.29 2.33
CA ASP A 195 -10.45 -2.58 0.92
C ASP A 195 -10.32 -4.09 0.67
N LYS A 196 -10.88 -4.52 -0.47
CA LYS A 196 -10.89 -5.92 -0.90
C LYS A 196 -10.50 -5.99 -2.37
N HIS A 197 -9.27 -6.39 -2.61
CA HIS A 197 -8.72 -6.47 -3.96
C HIS A 197 -8.40 -7.91 -4.37
N SER A 198 -8.46 -8.16 -5.67
CA SER A 198 -8.03 -9.43 -6.27
C SER A 198 -6.51 -9.66 -6.22
N GLN A 199 -5.77 -8.71 -5.71
CA GLN A 199 -4.31 -8.75 -5.58
C GLN A 199 -3.84 -8.91 -4.14
N THR A 200 -4.76 -8.85 -3.15
CA THR A 200 -4.41 -8.79 -1.74
C THR A 200 -4.97 -9.97 -0.96
N GLY A 201 -4.07 -10.68 -0.33
CA GLY A 201 -4.30 -11.78 0.58
C GLY A 201 -3.56 -11.58 1.90
N PHE A 202 -3.13 -12.65 2.55
CA PHE A 202 -2.36 -12.57 3.80
C PHE A 202 -1.71 -13.89 4.16
N ARG A 203 -0.66 -13.82 4.97
CA ARG A 203 -0.13 -14.96 5.75
C ARG A 203 -0.23 -14.68 7.23
N ILE A 204 -0.04 -15.70 8.05
CA ILE A 204 -0.20 -15.61 9.50
C ILE A 204 1.10 -15.94 10.22
N VAL A 205 1.19 -15.46 11.46
CA VAL A 205 2.22 -15.88 12.41
C VAL A 205 1.60 -16.46 13.68
N GLU A 206 2.25 -17.49 14.24
CA GLU A 206 2.05 -17.96 15.61
C GLU A 206 3.09 -17.29 16.49
N ALA A 207 2.67 -16.39 17.38
CA ALA A 207 3.56 -15.62 18.23
C ALA A 207 2.88 -15.12 19.50
N ASP A 208 3.67 -14.65 20.48
CA ASP A 208 3.14 -13.94 21.64
C ASP A 208 2.39 -12.68 21.20
N THR A 209 1.22 -12.43 21.77
CA THR A 209 0.36 -11.29 21.45
C THR A 209 0.85 -9.97 22.03
N ARG A 210 1.86 -10.00 22.92
CA ARG A 210 2.44 -8.78 23.51
C ARG A 210 3.31 -8.07 22.48
N LEU A 211 2.73 -7.08 21.83
CA LEU A 211 3.41 -6.23 20.85
C LEU A 211 3.78 -4.88 21.48
N ASN A 212 4.92 -4.36 21.10
CA ASN A 212 5.29 -2.99 21.43
C ASN A 212 4.65 -2.05 20.39
N VAL A 213 3.43 -1.64 20.65
CA VAL A 213 2.79 -0.59 19.84
C VAL A 213 3.39 0.73 20.28
N SER A 214 4.08 1.43 19.40
CA SER A 214 4.62 2.76 19.69
C SER A 214 3.45 3.73 19.89
N GLY A 215 3.52 4.53 20.99
CA GLY A 215 2.50 5.53 21.27
C GLY A 215 2.31 6.50 20.11
N THR A 216 1.10 7.06 20.02
CA THR A 216 0.58 8.08 19.10
C THR A 216 1.40 8.24 17.83
N SER A 217 0.82 7.85 16.68
CA SER A 217 1.31 8.33 15.40
C SER A 217 1.43 9.86 15.51
N ALA A 218 2.63 10.38 15.36
CA ALA A 218 2.71 11.77 14.95
C ALA A 218 1.83 11.84 13.70
N PRO A 219 0.81 12.71 13.66
CA PRO A 219 0.05 12.88 12.44
C PRO A 219 1.09 13.10 11.34
N VAL A 220 0.96 12.34 10.25
CA VAL A 220 1.75 12.63 9.04
C VAL A 220 1.63 14.13 8.90
N PRO A 221 2.73 14.89 8.90
CA PRO A 221 2.61 16.33 8.77
C PRO A 221 2.07 16.61 7.38
N PHE A 222 0.74 16.54 7.25
CA PHE A 222 0.11 17.31 6.23
C PHE A 222 0.59 18.72 6.49
N ASN A 223 1.27 19.33 5.53
CA ASN A 223 1.53 20.75 5.51
C ASN A 223 0.18 21.45 5.36
N GLN A 224 -0.70 21.25 6.33
CA GLN A 224 -1.91 22.04 6.51
C GLN A 224 -1.46 23.39 7.05
N LYS A 225 -1.05 24.26 6.14
CA LYS A 225 -1.30 25.65 6.41
C LYS A 225 -2.82 25.76 6.51
N SER A 226 -3.32 26.07 7.71
CA SER A 226 -4.73 26.36 7.94
C SER A 226 -5.21 27.33 6.87
N VAL A 227 -6.13 26.88 6.06
CA VAL A 227 -6.81 27.77 5.12
C VAL A 227 -7.75 28.62 5.96
N GLU A 228 -7.41 29.87 6.19
CA GLU A 228 -8.32 30.78 6.80
C GLU A 228 -9.56 30.92 5.91
N ASN A 229 -10.71 30.63 6.47
CA ASN A 229 -11.99 30.74 5.80
C ASN A 229 -12.36 32.23 5.71
N THR A 230 -11.83 32.89 4.67
CA THR A 230 -12.29 34.27 4.37
C THR A 230 -13.63 34.17 3.68
N SER A 231 -14.70 34.39 4.43
CA SER A 231 -16.05 34.46 3.90
C SER A 231 -16.20 35.65 2.96
N ILE A 232 -15.90 35.47 1.70
CA ILE A 232 -16.16 36.46 0.65
C ILE A 232 -17.62 36.30 0.24
N LYS A 233 -18.44 37.34 0.53
CA LYS A 233 -19.80 37.40 0.02
C LYS A 233 -19.76 37.70 -1.47
N TRP A 234 -20.05 36.69 -2.28
CA TRP A 234 -20.15 36.83 -3.73
C TRP A 234 -21.38 37.67 -4.09
N LYS A 235 -21.20 38.74 -4.88
CA LYS A 235 -22.30 39.34 -5.59
C LYS A 235 -22.73 38.39 -6.71
N LYS A 236 -23.99 37.92 -6.70
CA LYS A 236 -24.59 37.25 -7.83
C LYS A 236 -24.47 38.15 -9.07
N VAL A 237 -23.68 37.73 -10.03
CA VAL A 237 -23.67 38.42 -11.35
C VAL A 237 -24.84 37.84 -12.14
N SER A 238 -25.77 38.72 -12.54
CA SER A 238 -27.08 38.35 -13.09
C SER A 238 -27.05 37.89 -14.56
N ALA A 239 -25.93 38.01 -15.25
CA ALA A 239 -25.71 37.48 -16.58
C ALA A 239 -24.20 37.39 -16.84
N ILE A 240 -23.69 36.18 -17.02
CA ILE A 240 -22.32 35.96 -17.51
C ILE A 240 -22.45 35.56 -18.97
N THR A 241 -22.02 36.41 -19.87
CA THR A 241 -21.75 35.99 -21.24
C THR A 241 -20.48 35.15 -21.17
N PRO A 242 -20.49 33.89 -21.63
CA PRO A 242 -19.26 33.07 -21.67
C PRO A 242 -18.20 33.81 -22.47
N MET A 243 -17.11 34.12 -21.85
CA MET A 243 -15.97 34.72 -22.51
C MET A 243 -14.74 33.85 -22.29
N PHE A 244 -14.09 33.50 -23.38
CA PHE A 244 -12.82 32.79 -23.30
C PHE A 244 -11.71 33.81 -23.06
N LEU A 245 -11.10 33.75 -21.88
CA LEU A 245 -9.88 34.47 -21.61
C LEU A 245 -8.66 33.73 -22.20
N PRO A 246 -7.54 34.43 -22.45
CA PRO A 246 -6.32 33.75 -22.78
C PRO A 246 -5.98 32.70 -21.73
N PRO A 247 -5.43 31.53 -22.13
CA PRO A 247 -5.06 30.48 -21.18
C PRO A 247 -4.08 31.03 -20.14
N ILE A 248 -4.38 30.81 -18.87
CA ILE A 248 -3.46 31.13 -17.78
C ILE A 248 -2.78 29.80 -17.38
N PRO A 249 -1.44 29.73 -17.40
CA PRO A 249 -0.76 28.54 -16.88
C PRO A 249 -1.11 28.36 -15.41
N PHE A 250 -1.76 27.25 -15.06
CA PHE A 250 -2.14 26.98 -13.65
C PHE A 250 -1.02 26.27 -12.88
N VAL A 251 0.02 25.83 -13.56
CA VAL A 251 1.21 25.22 -12.97
C VAL A 251 2.45 25.82 -13.62
N VAL A 252 3.30 26.40 -12.80
CA VAL A 252 4.67 26.73 -13.20
C VAL A 252 5.58 25.65 -12.64
N ARG A 253 6.29 24.94 -13.53
CA ARG A 253 7.19 23.86 -13.12
C ARG A 253 8.23 24.42 -12.15
N PRO A 254 8.39 23.83 -10.93
CA PRO A 254 9.43 24.26 -10.00
C PRO A 254 10.82 24.13 -10.60
N VAL A 255 11.74 24.96 -10.16
CA VAL A 255 13.16 24.83 -10.51
C VAL A 255 13.69 23.52 -9.97
N CYS A 256 14.57 22.84 -10.70
CA CYS A 256 15.02 21.46 -10.45
C CYS A 256 15.55 21.16 -9.04
N ASP A 257 15.88 22.17 -8.25
CA ASP A 257 16.47 22.03 -6.91
C ASP A 257 15.44 22.27 -5.78
N SER A 258 14.18 22.55 -6.12
CA SER A 258 13.13 22.66 -5.11
C SER A 258 12.76 21.23 -4.65
N ASN A 259 12.78 20.96 -3.35
CA ASN A 259 12.29 19.71 -2.74
C ASN A 259 10.78 19.51 -2.95
N THR A 260 10.25 19.99 -4.05
CA THR A 260 8.83 19.88 -4.41
C THR A 260 8.65 18.62 -5.25
N PRO A 261 7.78 17.68 -4.88
CA PRO A 261 7.54 16.44 -5.60
C PRO A 261 6.74 16.72 -6.88
N PHE A 262 7.36 17.34 -7.87
CA PHE A 262 6.79 17.59 -9.18
C PHE A 262 7.44 16.66 -10.19
N TYR A 263 6.74 15.61 -10.57
CA TYR A 263 7.23 14.58 -11.45
C TYR A 263 6.95 14.90 -12.92
N LEU A 264 7.58 14.14 -13.82
CA LEU A 264 7.47 14.37 -15.27
C LEU A 264 6.10 13.96 -15.83
N HIS A 265 5.43 13.00 -15.17
CA HIS A 265 4.16 12.46 -15.60
C HIS A 265 3.03 13.05 -14.76
N ASN A 266 2.15 13.82 -15.38
CA ASN A 266 1.03 14.50 -14.74
C ASN A 266 -0.23 14.25 -15.53
N HIS A 267 -1.29 13.81 -14.90
CA HIS A 267 -2.57 13.58 -15.53
C HIS A 267 -3.81 13.67 -14.67
N GLN A 268 -4.97 13.58 -15.34
CA GLN A 268 -6.29 13.63 -14.73
C GLN A 268 -6.50 14.89 -13.87
N PRO A 269 -6.28 16.10 -14.41
CA PRO A 269 -6.61 17.30 -13.66
C PRO A 269 -8.10 17.37 -13.40
N ALA A 270 -8.46 17.64 -12.16
CA ALA A 270 -9.80 18.01 -11.77
C ALA A 270 -9.80 19.46 -11.29
N VAL A 271 -10.86 20.19 -11.61
CA VAL A 271 -11.01 21.59 -11.21
C VAL A 271 -12.37 21.77 -10.55
N THR A 272 -12.40 22.43 -9.42
CA THR A 272 -13.64 22.74 -8.69
C THR A 272 -13.61 24.13 -8.10
N TRP A 273 -14.80 24.71 -7.95
CA TRP A 273 -14.98 25.95 -7.19
C TRP A 273 -15.09 25.64 -5.70
N CYS A 274 -14.36 26.38 -4.91
CA CYS A 274 -14.55 26.41 -3.46
C CYS A 274 -15.67 27.37 -3.09
N ASP A 275 -16.30 27.17 -1.93
CA ASP A 275 -17.41 28.01 -1.45
C ASP A 275 -17.03 29.50 -1.28
N ASN A 276 -15.74 29.75 -1.04
CA ASN A 276 -15.17 31.10 -0.95
C ASN A 276 -14.85 31.74 -2.31
N GLY A 277 -15.14 31.02 -3.41
CA GLY A 277 -14.95 31.45 -4.79
C GLY A 277 -13.56 31.28 -5.37
N ASP A 278 -12.70 30.62 -4.66
CA ASP A 278 -11.42 30.19 -5.23
C ASP A 278 -11.63 29.03 -6.18
N LEU A 279 -10.77 28.90 -7.16
CA LEU A 279 -10.69 27.73 -8.03
C LEU A 279 -9.56 26.83 -7.55
N LEU A 280 -9.87 25.60 -7.24
CA LEU A 280 -8.90 24.58 -6.87
C LEU A 280 -8.70 23.64 -8.05
N ALA A 281 -7.46 23.46 -8.47
CA ALA A 281 -7.04 22.43 -9.39
C ALA A 281 -6.25 21.38 -8.64
N ILE A 282 -6.55 20.11 -8.88
CA ILE A 282 -5.81 18.97 -8.37
C ILE A 282 -5.47 18.02 -9.50
N TRP A 283 -4.33 17.35 -9.42
CA TRP A 283 -3.91 16.37 -10.42
C TRP A 283 -2.96 15.34 -9.81
N PHE A 284 -2.82 14.20 -10.47
CA PHE A 284 -1.82 13.21 -10.13
C PHE A 284 -0.48 13.57 -10.76
N SER A 285 0.59 13.36 -10.01
CA SER A 285 1.97 13.52 -10.48
C SER A 285 2.80 12.30 -10.07
N ALA A 286 3.49 11.69 -11.04
CA ALA A 286 4.31 10.50 -10.84
C ALA A 286 5.52 10.52 -11.78
N ASN A 287 6.50 9.68 -11.49
CA ASN A 287 7.65 9.52 -12.40
C ASN A 287 7.26 8.85 -13.72
N GLU A 288 6.26 7.97 -13.68
CA GLU A 288 5.73 7.22 -14.82
C GLU A 288 4.24 6.89 -14.61
N GLU A 289 3.53 6.56 -15.66
CA GLU A 289 2.06 6.40 -15.68
C GLU A 289 1.51 5.38 -14.68
N ASN A 290 2.21 4.29 -14.47
CA ASN A 290 1.81 3.21 -13.57
C ASN A 290 2.79 3.08 -12.38
N GLY A 291 3.49 4.15 -12.05
CA GLY A 291 4.49 4.16 -11.00
C GLY A 291 3.86 4.23 -9.61
N ARG A 292 4.42 3.47 -8.66
CA ARG A 292 4.20 3.74 -7.24
C ARG A 292 4.89 5.05 -6.86
N GLY A 293 4.46 5.69 -5.79
CA GLY A 293 4.98 7.01 -5.42
C GLY A 293 4.24 8.15 -6.12
N MET A 294 3.05 7.85 -6.66
CA MET A 294 2.15 8.87 -7.16
C MET A 294 1.73 9.82 -6.04
N VAL A 295 1.81 11.10 -6.30
CA VAL A 295 1.34 12.15 -5.39
C VAL A 295 0.17 12.89 -5.99
N VAL A 296 -0.69 13.42 -5.14
CA VAL A 296 -1.73 14.36 -5.54
C VAL A 296 -1.20 15.76 -5.30
N LEU A 297 -1.09 16.52 -6.36
CA LEU A 297 -0.71 17.94 -6.31
C LEU A 297 -1.95 18.80 -6.44
N GLY A 298 -1.89 19.99 -5.87
CA GLY A 298 -2.95 20.97 -5.98
C GLY A 298 -2.41 22.35 -6.18
N SER A 299 -3.14 23.17 -6.94
CA SER A 299 -2.92 24.58 -7.09
C SER A 299 -4.24 25.32 -6.86
N ARG A 300 -4.16 26.53 -6.36
CA ARG A 300 -5.33 27.32 -5.98
C ARG A 300 -5.22 28.70 -6.58
N LEU A 301 -6.17 29.02 -7.46
CA LEU A 301 -6.38 30.39 -7.92
C LEU A 301 -7.37 31.08 -6.97
N ARG A 302 -6.89 32.10 -6.28
CA ARG A 302 -7.73 32.87 -5.36
C ARG A 302 -8.67 33.78 -6.13
N ALA A 303 -9.86 33.95 -5.61
CA ALA A 303 -10.85 34.86 -6.18
C ALA A 303 -10.27 36.27 -6.36
N GLY A 304 -10.34 36.78 -7.58
CA GLY A 304 -9.81 38.11 -7.93
C GLY A 304 -8.32 38.17 -8.23
N HIS A 305 -7.62 37.03 -8.20
CA HIS A 305 -6.21 36.92 -8.62
C HIS A 305 -6.09 36.33 -10.03
N THR A 306 -4.95 36.56 -10.67
CA THR A 306 -4.64 36.09 -12.04
C THR A 306 -3.57 35.01 -12.06
N ASP A 307 -3.01 34.67 -10.91
CA ASP A 307 -1.95 33.68 -10.72
C ASP A 307 -2.39 32.60 -9.73
N TRP A 308 -1.99 31.36 -10.05
CA TRP A 308 -2.28 30.14 -9.28
C TRP A 308 -1.33 29.95 -8.11
#